data_46a0b718d6959a0df57dc1f7e67b17f7
#
_entry.id   46a0b718d6959a0df57dc1f7e67b17f7
#
_cell.length_a   1.000
_cell.length_b   1.000
_cell.length_c   1.000
_cell.angle_alpha   90.00
_cell.angle_beta   90.00
_cell.angle_gamma   90.00
#
_symmetry.space_group_name_H-M   'P 1'
#
loop_
_entity.id
_entity.type
_entity.pdbx_description
1 polymer ?
#
loop_
_entity_poly.entity_id
_entity_poly.type
_entity_poly.pdbx_seq_one_letter_code
_entity_poly.pdbx_strand_id
1 'polypeptide(L)'
;MPSLHAARRVAVAALVADAGLDALLVTRLVNVRYLTGLASTNAAVLVVADGTALLATDFRYAQAAREQVDDLEVVEGRDCAGLLLARACALAPGGGVRVGFEADEMTVAAHEALVGAEPAAHLAAAVGIVEQRRAVKDPAEVAAVQRACAVGD
;
A
#
# COMPACT_ATOMS: atom_id res chain seq x y z
N MET A 1 17.43 11.40 7.48
CA MET A 1 16.13 11.12 8.16
C MET A 1 15.21 10.42 7.16
N PRO A 2 14.50 9.36 7.53
CA PRO A 2 13.53 8.76 6.64
C PRO A 2 12.46 9.78 6.24
N SER A 3 11.93 9.67 5.02
CA SER A 3 10.83 10.53 4.58
C SER A 3 9.59 10.31 5.45
N LEU A 4 8.67 11.27 5.48
CA LEU A 4 7.40 11.14 6.19
C LEU A 4 6.65 9.86 5.74
N HIS A 5 6.67 9.59 4.44
CA HIS A 5 6.02 8.41 3.86
C HIS A 5 6.72 7.11 4.26
N ALA A 6 8.06 7.09 4.35
CA ALA A 6 8.80 5.95 4.87
C ALA A 6 8.43 5.63 6.32
N ALA A 7 8.35 6.65 7.19
CA ALA A 7 7.92 6.47 8.58
C ALA A 7 6.49 5.91 8.68
N ARG A 8 5.58 6.35 7.81
CA ARG A 8 4.20 5.82 7.72
C ARG A 8 4.18 4.35 7.31
N ARG A 9 5.00 3.95 6.32
CA ARG A 9 5.11 2.55 5.89
C ARG A 9 5.65 1.66 7.00
N VAL A 10 6.69 2.09 7.71
CA VAL A 10 7.22 1.35 8.86
C VAL A 10 6.16 1.15 9.95
N ALA A 11 5.38 2.19 10.24
CA ALA A 11 4.31 2.08 11.23
C ALA A 11 3.16 1.15 10.77
N VAL A 12 2.86 1.10 9.46
CA VAL A 12 1.89 0.15 8.90
C VAL A 12 2.46 -1.27 8.91
N ALA A 13 3.74 -1.46 8.60
CA ALA A 13 4.40 -2.77 8.66
C ALA A 13 4.30 -3.42 10.05
N ALA A 14 4.45 -2.62 11.12
CA ALA A 14 4.24 -3.10 12.48
C ALA A 14 2.80 -3.61 12.71
N LEU A 15 1.78 -2.89 12.23
CA LEU A 15 0.38 -3.33 12.32
C LEU A 15 0.11 -4.59 11.47
N VAL A 16 0.79 -4.73 10.32
CA VAL A 16 0.73 -5.93 9.48
C VAL A 16 1.27 -7.13 10.25
N ALA A 17 2.43 -6.99 10.89
CA ALA A 17 3.02 -8.03 11.73
C ALA A 17 2.11 -8.39 12.92
N ASP A 18 1.57 -7.39 13.62
CA ASP A 18 0.65 -7.58 14.76
C ASP A 18 -0.64 -8.32 14.35
N ALA A 19 -1.09 -8.12 13.10
CA ALA A 19 -2.23 -8.83 12.54
C ALA A 19 -1.91 -10.28 12.11
N GLY A 20 -0.67 -10.74 12.25
CA GLY A 20 -0.22 -12.06 11.82
C GLY A 20 -0.22 -12.22 10.31
N LEU A 21 0.01 -11.13 9.57
CA LEU A 21 0.14 -11.09 8.12
C LEU A 21 1.62 -10.97 7.74
N ASP A 22 2.01 -11.57 6.62
CA ASP A 22 3.35 -11.40 6.06
C ASP A 22 3.47 -10.10 5.26
N ALA A 23 2.38 -9.67 4.62
CA ALA A 23 2.30 -8.43 3.89
C ALA A 23 0.86 -7.88 3.82
N LEU A 24 0.73 -6.60 3.48
CA LEU A 24 -0.54 -5.93 3.17
C LEU A 24 -0.50 -5.37 1.75
N LEU A 25 -1.46 -5.78 0.92
CA LEU A 25 -1.70 -5.23 -0.40
C LEU A 25 -2.67 -4.04 -0.28
N VAL A 26 -2.17 -2.84 -0.52
CA VAL A 26 -2.92 -1.59 -0.45
C VAL A 26 -3.29 -1.15 -1.86
N THR A 27 -4.58 -1.10 -2.16
CA THR A 27 -5.12 -0.75 -3.48
C THR A 27 -5.97 0.53 -3.46
N ARG A 28 -6.41 0.96 -2.28
CA ARG A 28 -7.17 2.19 -2.09
C ARG A 28 -6.26 3.40 -2.35
N LEU A 29 -6.54 4.15 -3.40
CA LEU A 29 -5.65 5.21 -3.88
C LEU A 29 -5.33 6.30 -2.84
N VAL A 30 -6.27 6.62 -1.94
CA VAL A 30 -6.00 7.57 -0.85
C VAL A 30 -4.98 7.01 0.16
N ASN A 31 -4.97 5.69 0.38
CA ASN A 31 -4.00 5.01 1.23
C ASN A 31 -2.65 4.88 0.52
N VAL A 32 -2.65 4.57 -0.78
CA VAL A 32 -1.44 4.60 -1.62
C VAL A 32 -0.77 5.97 -1.53
N ARG A 33 -1.53 7.05 -1.74
CA ARG A 33 -1.02 8.42 -1.63
C ARG A 33 -0.51 8.75 -0.23
N TYR A 34 -1.19 8.30 0.82
CA TYR A 34 -0.74 8.48 2.20
C TYR A 34 0.62 7.83 2.47
N LEU A 35 0.85 6.65 1.89
CA LEU A 35 2.07 5.86 2.08
C LEU A 35 3.23 6.26 1.15
N THR A 36 2.95 6.96 0.03
CA THR A 36 3.97 7.23 -1.01
C THR A 36 4.07 8.69 -1.41
N GLY A 37 3.03 9.49 -1.19
CA GLY A 37 2.90 10.85 -1.76
C GLY A 37 2.43 10.86 -3.22
N LEU A 38 2.47 9.74 -3.94
CA LEU A 38 2.09 9.66 -5.35
C LEU A 38 0.59 9.87 -5.54
N ALA A 39 0.22 10.85 -6.34
CA ALA A 39 -1.14 11.03 -6.82
C ALA A 39 -1.30 10.31 -8.16
N SER A 40 -2.13 9.28 -8.21
CA SER A 40 -2.37 8.47 -9.41
C SER A 40 -3.81 7.98 -9.47
N THR A 41 -4.22 7.49 -10.64
CA THR A 41 -5.51 6.80 -10.82
C THR A 41 -5.37 5.29 -10.94
N ASN A 42 -4.12 4.78 -10.96
CA ASN A 42 -3.82 3.35 -10.96
C ASN A 42 -2.48 3.11 -10.27
N ALA A 43 -2.52 2.64 -9.06
CA ALA A 43 -1.35 2.25 -8.28
C ALA A 43 -1.75 1.31 -7.13
N ALA A 44 -0.78 0.55 -6.64
CA ALA A 44 -0.90 -0.24 -5.42
C ALA A 44 0.44 -0.23 -4.67
N VAL A 45 0.38 -0.48 -3.37
CA VAL A 45 1.56 -0.63 -2.51
C VAL A 45 1.49 -1.98 -1.81
N LEU A 46 2.59 -2.71 -1.81
CA LEU A 46 2.80 -3.86 -0.93
C LEU A 46 3.64 -3.38 0.25
N VAL A 47 3.13 -3.58 1.47
CA VAL A 47 3.87 -3.33 2.71
C VAL A 47 4.13 -4.67 3.38
N VAL A 48 5.38 -5.08 3.46
CA VAL A 48 5.80 -6.35 4.09
C VAL A 48 6.01 -6.14 5.58
N ALA A 49 5.72 -7.15 6.39
CA ALA A 49 5.84 -7.09 7.85
C ALA A 49 7.26 -6.77 8.35
N ASP A 50 8.28 -7.04 7.55
CA ASP A 50 9.69 -6.72 7.86
C ASP A 50 10.06 -5.24 7.61
N GLY A 51 9.13 -4.43 7.12
CA GLY A 51 9.33 -3.03 6.77
C GLY A 51 9.65 -2.76 5.29
N THR A 52 9.89 -3.80 4.50
CA THR A 52 10.04 -3.69 3.04
C THR A 52 8.73 -3.21 2.41
N ALA A 53 8.81 -2.38 1.39
CA ALA A 53 7.65 -1.98 0.61
C ALA A 53 7.97 -1.83 -0.87
N LEU A 54 6.96 -2.06 -1.72
CA LEU A 54 7.04 -1.91 -3.17
C LEU A 54 5.84 -1.10 -3.67
N LEU A 55 6.07 -0.31 -4.71
CA LEU A 55 5.04 0.47 -5.37
C LEU A 55 4.82 -0.07 -6.78
N ALA A 56 3.59 -0.39 -7.17
CA ALA A 56 3.25 -0.67 -8.55
C ALA A 56 2.38 0.44 -9.12
N THR A 57 2.64 0.80 -10.39
CA THR A 57 1.82 1.75 -11.13
C THR A 57 1.97 1.52 -12.63
N ASP A 58 1.09 2.10 -13.44
CA ASP A 58 1.20 1.96 -14.89
C ASP A 58 2.12 3.02 -15.54
N PHE A 59 2.39 2.84 -16.83
CA PHE A 59 3.32 3.66 -17.61
C PHE A 59 3.05 5.18 -17.52
N ARG A 60 1.80 5.59 -17.28
CA ARG A 60 1.42 7.01 -17.20
C ARG A 60 2.02 7.70 -15.98
N TYR A 61 2.24 6.95 -14.92
CA TYR A 61 2.72 7.46 -13.64
C TYR A 61 4.11 6.95 -13.26
N ALA A 62 4.66 5.98 -14.00
CA ALA A 62 5.91 5.31 -13.65
C ALA A 62 7.11 6.28 -13.54
N GLN A 63 7.21 7.26 -14.45
CA GLN A 63 8.26 8.26 -14.37
C GLN A 63 8.10 9.14 -13.11
N ALA A 64 6.91 9.68 -12.88
CA ALA A 64 6.64 10.51 -11.70
C ALA A 64 6.83 9.72 -10.40
N ALA A 65 6.47 8.43 -10.39
CA ALA A 65 6.70 7.55 -9.25
C ALA A 65 8.18 7.41 -8.94
N ARG A 66 9.04 7.17 -9.94
CA ARG A 66 10.51 7.04 -9.76
C ARG A 66 11.17 8.35 -9.30
N GLU A 67 10.61 9.49 -9.70
CA GLU A 67 11.13 10.82 -9.32
C GLU A 67 10.66 11.25 -7.91
N GLN A 68 9.45 10.89 -7.50
CA GLN A 68 8.84 11.34 -6.25
C GLN A 68 9.02 10.35 -5.09
N VAL A 69 9.21 9.07 -5.39
CA VAL A 69 9.27 7.97 -4.43
C VAL A 69 10.57 7.22 -4.64
N ASP A 70 11.67 7.89 -4.35
CA ASP A 70 13.04 7.41 -4.58
C ASP A 70 13.48 6.30 -3.60
N ASP A 71 12.73 6.09 -2.54
CA ASP A 71 12.98 5.09 -1.49
C ASP A 71 12.22 3.77 -1.69
N LEU A 72 11.49 3.60 -2.80
CA LEU A 72 10.78 2.36 -3.14
C LEU A 72 11.17 1.83 -4.53
N GLU A 73 11.19 0.49 -4.65
CA GLU A 73 11.17 -0.14 -5.97
C GLU A 73 9.82 0.13 -6.64
N VAL A 74 9.86 0.66 -7.86
CA VAL A 74 8.66 0.91 -8.69
C VAL A 74 8.53 -0.19 -9.73
N VAL A 75 7.48 -0.99 -9.61
CA VAL A 75 7.08 -2.03 -10.56
C VAL A 75 6.10 -1.43 -11.56
N GLU A 76 6.39 -1.51 -12.85
CA GLU A 76 5.55 -0.94 -13.91
C GLU A 76 4.63 -2.00 -14.51
N GLY A 77 3.32 -1.72 -14.53
CA GLY A 77 2.33 -2.52 -15.21
C GLY A 77 0.90 -2.11 -14.87
N ARG A 78 -0.06 -2.58 -15.67
CA ARG A 78 -1.48 -2.18 -15.53
C ARG A 78 -2.18 -2.89 -14.37
N ASP A 79 -1.87 -4.17 -14.16
CA ASP A 79 -2.39 -4.95 -13.03
C ASP A 79 -1.47 -4.78 -11.82
N CYS A 80 -1.58 -3.63 -11.18
CA CYS A 80 -0.73 -3.28 -10.03
C CYS A 80 -0.89 -4.28 -8.88
N ALA A 81 -2.10 -4.72 -8.60
CA ALA A 81 -2.38 -5.65 -7.50
C ALA A 81 -1.81 -7.05 -7.78
N GLY A 82 -2.04 -7.58 -8.98
CA GLY A 82 -1.51 -8.89 -9.37
C GLY A 82 0.02 -8.93 -9.39
N LEU A 83 0.66 -7.88 -9.93
CA LEU A 83 2.12 -7.76 -9.93
C LEU A 83 2.70 -7.77 -8.52
N LEU A 84 2.10 -7.03 -7.58
CA LEU A 84 2.59 -7.00 -6.20
C LEU A 84 2.29 -8.30 -5.44
N LEU A 85 1.18 -8.96 -5.72
CA LEU A 85 0.89 -10.27 -5.14
C LEU A 85 1.90 -11.32 -5.60
N ALA A 86 2.25 -11.34 -6.90
CA ALA A 86 3.31 -12.20 -7.42
C ALA A 86 4.66 -11.93 -6.75
N ARG A 87 4.98 -10.66 -6.49
CA ARG A 87 6.19 -10.28 -5.74
C ARG A 87 6.15 -10.76 -4.30
N ALA A 88 5.00 -10.67 -3.62
CA ALA A 88 4.84 -11.21 -2.26
C ALA A 88 5.10 -12.73 -2.22
N CYS A 89 4.55 -13.47 -3.19
CA CYS A 89 4.79 -14.91 -3.33
C CYS A 89 6.29 -15.23 -3.53
N ALA A 90 6.99 -14.43 -4.33
CA ALA A 90 8.42 -14.61 -4.59
C ALA A 90 9.31 -14.34 -3.35
N LEU A 91 8.86 -13.50 -2.41
CA LEU A 91 9.56 -13.24 -1.15
C LEU A 91 9.44 -14.40 -0.14
N ALA A 92 8.48 -15.31 -0.34
CA ALA A 92 8.26 -16.48 0.52
C ALA A 92 8.40 -17.79 -0.28
N PRO A 93 9.59 -18.16 -0.75
CA PRO A 93 9.83 -19.39 -1.50
C PRO A 93 9.60 -20.61 -0.58
N GLY A 94 8.51 -21.29 -0.73
CA GLY A 94 8.09 -22.42 0.11
C GLY A 94 6.59 -22.48 0.27
N GLY A 95 5.90 -21.47 -0.21
CA GLY A 95 4.44 -21.37 -0.26
C GLY A 95 3.84 -20.84 1.04
N GLY A 96 2.61 -20.36 0.95
CA GLY A 96 1.82 -19.99 2.11
C GLY A 96 1.98 -18.56 2.60
N VAL A 97 2.48 -17.61 1.77
CA VAL A 97 2.49 -16.19 2.14
C VAL A 97 1.08 -15.69 2.46
N ARG A 98 0.90 -15.10 3.63
CA ARG A 98 -0.37 -14.56 4.09
C ARG A 98 -0.43 -13.07 3.80
N VAL A 99 -1.17 -12.69 2.77
CA VAL A 99 -1.29 -11.31 2.32
C VAL A 99 -2.65 -10.75 2.70
N GLY A 100 -2.64 -9.70 3.52
CA GLY A 100 -3.84 -8.92 3.80
C GLY A 100 -4.24 -8.09 2.58
N PHE A 101 -5.52 -7.89 2.36
CA PHE A 101 -6.06 -6.97 1.37
C PHE A 101 -7.13 -6.06 2.00
N GLU A 102 -7.29 -4.86 1.48
CA GLU A 102 -8.29 -3.89 1.96
C GLU A 102 -9.70 -4.36 1.59
N ALA A 103 -10.37 -5.05 2.53
CA ALA A 103 -11.65 -5.69 2.28
C ALA A 103 -12.80 -4.70 2.01
N ASP A 104 -12.66 -3.45 2.44
CA ASP A 104 -13.62 -2.36 2.22
C ASP A 104 -13.53 -1.78 0.79
N GLU A 105 -12.43 -2.05 0.09
CA GLU A 105 -12.12 -1.48 -1.22
C GLU A 105 -12.17 -2.52 -2.33
N MET A 106 -11.67 -3.72 -2.04
CA MET A 106 -11.52 -4.77 -3.06
C MET A 106 -12.88 -5.37 -3.44
N THR A 107 -13.18 -5.34 -4.73
CA THR A 107 -14.38 -6.01 -5.25
C THR A 107 -14.22 -7.53 -5.21
N VAL A 108 -15.33 -8.26 -5.16
CA VAL A 108 -15.32 -9.73 -5.22
C VAL A 108 -14.62 -10.23 -6.48
N ALA A 109 -14.91 -9.61 -7.63
CA ALA A 109 -14.28 -9.98 -8.91
C ALA A 109 -12.75 -9.79 -8.90
N ALA A 110 -12.26 -8.69 -8.30
CA ALA A 110 -10.83 -8.46 -8.17
C ALA A 110 -10.17 -9.49 -7.23
N HIS A 111 -10.80 -9.80 -6.12
CA HIS A 111 -10.34 -10.84 -5.19
C HIS A 111 -10.26 -12.22 -5.88
N GLU A 112 -11.31 -12.64 -6.58
CA GLU A 112 -11.33 -13.90 -7.32
C GLU A 112 -10.23 -13.96 -8.39
N ALA A 113 -9.99 -12.87 -9.10
CA ALA A 113 -8.90 -12.79 -10.08
C ALA A 113 -7.52 -12.97 -9.43
N LEU A 114 -7.27 -12.35 -8.27
CA LEU A 114 -6.03 -12.51 -7.53
C LEU A 114 -5.83 -13.93 -7.00
N VAL A 115 -6.88 -14.54 -6.45
CA VAL A 115 -6.86 -15.96 -6.00
C VAL A 115 -6.55 -16.89 -7.17
N GLY A 116 -7.13 -16.63 -8.33
CA GLY A 116 -6.89 -17.43 -9.54
C GLY A 116 -5.47 -17.25 -10.11
N ALA A 117 -4.90 -16.04 -10.01
CA ALA A 117 -3.56 -15.74 -10.51
C ALA A 117 -2.45 -16.30 -9.62
N GLU A 118 -2.62 -16.24 -8.29
CA GLU A 118 -1.61 -16.67 -7.31
C GLU A 118 -2.22 -17.65 -6.28
N PRO A 119 -2.50 -18.91 -6.66
CA PRO A 119 -3.15 -19.88 -5.77
C PRO A 119 -2.31 -20.24 -4.53
N ALA A 120 -1.00 -19.96 -4.55
CA ALA A 120 -0.10 -20.18 -3.42
C ALA A 120 -0.21 -19.10 -2.33
N ALA A 121 -0.84 -17.96 -2.63
CA ALA A 121 -1.05 -16.89 -1.67
C ALA A 121 -2.31 -17.14 -0.82
N HIS A 122 -2.21 -16.91 0.46
CA HIS A 122 -3.36 -16.88 1.37
C HIS A 122 -3.84 -15.45 1.52
N LEU A 123 -4.85 -15.04 0.74
CA LEU A 123 -5.47 -13.72 0.86
C LEU A 123 -6.35 -13.66 2.12
N ALA A 124 -6.08 -12.71 2.99
CA ALA A 124 -6.82 -12.48 4.22
C ALA A 124 -7.46 -11.09 4.22
N ALA A 125 -8.75 -11.02 4.52
CA ALA A 125 -9.44 -9.76 4.65
C ALA A 125 -8.82 -8.93 5.80
N ALA A 126 -8.38 -7.71 5.48
CA ALA A 126 -7.86 -6.75 6.45
C ALA A 126 -8.70 -5.48 6.39
N VAL A 127 -9.15 -4.99 7.53
CA VAL A 127 -10.00 -3.81 7.64
C VAL A 127 -9.30 -2.76 8.48
N GLY A 128 -9.18 -1.55 7.95
CA GLY A 128 -8.80 -0.38 8.73
C GLY A 128 -7.31 -0.30 9.14
N ILE A 129 -6.40 -1.14 8.62
CA ILE A 129 -4.98 -1.11 9.04
C ILE A 129 -4.34 0.24 8.72
N VAL A 130 -4.48 0.73 7.48
CA VAL A 130 -3.93 2.03 7.09
C VAL A 130 -4.75 3.17 7.71
N GLU A 131 -6.06 3.02 7.80
CA GLU A 131 -6.97 3.99 8.38
C GLU A 131 -6.68 4.28 9.85
N GLN A 132 -6.27 3.30 10.64
CA GLN A 132 -5.82 3.50 12.03
C GLN A 132 -4.66 4.49 12.10
N ARG A 133 -3.71 4.41 11.16
CA ARG A 133 -2.60 5.37 11.09
C ARG A 133 -3.04 6.73 10.58
N ARG A 134 -3.93 6.77 9.59
CA ARG A 134 -4.50 8.02 9.07
C ARG A 134 -5.41 8.74 10.08
N ALA A 135 -6.00 8.02 11.02
CA ALA A 135 -6.82 8.62 12.08
C ALA A 135 -6.00 9.54 12.99
N VAL A 136 -4.75 9.18 13.27
CA VAL A 136 -3.82 9.99 14.06
C VAL A 136 -3.04 10.90 13.13
N LYS A 137 -3.35 12.21 13.18
CA LYS A 137 -2.74 13.21 12.29
C LYS A 137 -1.34 13.58 12.78
N ASP A 138 -0.38 13.61 11.86
CA ASP A 138 0.93 14.18 12.15
C ASP A 138 0.88 15.73 12.16
N PRO A 139 1.92 16.41 12.69
CA PRO A 139 1.94 17.87 12.78
C PRO A 139 1.77 18.58 11.43
N ALA A 140 2.27 18.00 10.34
CA ALA A 140 2.14 18.58 8.99
C ALA A 140 0.70 18.46 8.48
N GLU A 141 0.04 17.33 8.75
CA GLU A 141 -1.38 17.12 8.43
C GLU A 141 -2.28 18.06 9.24
N VAL A 142 -2.00 18.25 10.54
CA VAL A 142 -2.72 19.21 11.38
C VAL A 142 -2.57 20.62 10.82
N ALA A 143 -1.37 21.05 10.47
CA ALA A 143 -1.14 22.36 9.88
C ALA A 143 -1.84 22.53 8.52
N ALA A 144 -1.92 21.47 7.71
CA ALA A 144 -2.65 21.51 6.44
C ALA A 144 -4.16 21.67 6.65
N VAL A 145 -4.75 20.96 7.62
CA VAL A 145 -6.16 21.09 8.00
C VAL A 145 -6.45 22.52 8.51
N GLN A 146 -5.60 23.05 9.38
CA GLN A 146 -5.74 24.42 9.89
C GLN A 146 -5.73 25.47 8.77
N ARG A 147 -4.80 25.34 7.80
CA ARG A 147 -4.78 26.23 6.62
C ARG A 147 -6.06 26.13 5.79
N ALA A 148 -6.56 24.91 5.59
CA ALA A 148 -7.80 24.69 4.84
C ALA A 148 -9.01 25.33 5.53
N CYS A 149 -9.12 25.22 6.86
CA CYS A 149 -10.17 25.88 7.65
C CYS A 149 -10.09 27.42 7.54
N ALA A 150 -8.89 27.99 7.61
CA ALA A 150 -8.69 29.44 7.50
C ALA A 150 -9.04 30.04 6.11
N VAL A 151 -9.13 29.21 5.08
CA VAL A 151 -9.58 29.65 3.73
C VAL A 151 -11.12 29.61 3.62
N GLY A 152 -11.79 28.82 4.47
CA GLY A 152 -13.25 28.64 4.45
C GLY A 152 -14.02 29.65 5.34
N ASP A 153 -13.31 30.41 6.20
CA ASP A 153 -13.83 31.48 7.03
C ASP A 153 -13.70 32.85 6.32
#